data_18738aee94f249b8647caf4eb83de2d3
#
_entry.id   18738aee94f249b8647caf4eb83de2d3
#
_cell.length_a   1.000
_cell.length_b   1.000
_cell.length_c   1.000
_cell.angle_alpha   90.00
_cell.angle_beta   90.00
_cell.angle_gamma   90.00
#
_symmetry.space_group_name_H-M   'P 1'
#
loop_
_entity.id
_entity.type
_entity.pdbx_description
1 polymer ?
#
loop_
_entity_poly.entity_id
_entity_poly.type
_entity_poly.pdbx_seq_one_letter_code
_entity_poly.pdbx_strand_id
1 'polypeptide(L)'
;MKRIEVKLALPVVAPLLDVVKELADSLRKNLAAPSALRDLDPDFHAAWVDELLSAQNGDVDALLGLFDEEFFKEGVVAFDEENAEVIVRACAAIRLRLREKYLMPMGDEALETGDVDMLALAEPLRRAFMCYLFLATIQELIIQHLDEGILGA
;
A
#
# COMPACT_ATOMS: atom_id res chain seq x y z
N MET A 1 7.42 -7.48 22.83
CA MET A 1 7.20 -7.12 21.42
C MET A 1 6.50 -5.77 21.37
N LYS A 2 7.02 -4.86 20.54
CA LYS A 2 6.35 -3.58 20.33
C LYS A 2 5.10 -3.78 19.48
N ARG A 3 4.06 -3.07 19.85
CA ARG A 3 2.79 -3.06 19.12
C ARG A 3 2.19 -1.67 19.17
N ILE A 4 1.69 -1.20 18.06
CA ILE A 4 0.92 0.04 18.00
C ILE A 4 -0.50 -0.24 17.55
N GLU A 5 -1.44 0.45 18.16
CA GLU A 5 -2.84 0.42 17.74
C GLU A 5 -3.22 1.80 17.24
N VAL A 6 -3.83 1.85 16.08
CA VAL A 6 -4.22 3.11 15.44
C VAL A 6 -5.73 3.11 15.26
N LYS A 7 -6.38 4.15 15.78
CA LYS A 7 -7.80 4.33 15.58
C LYS A 7 -8.02 5.18 14.33
N LEU A 8 -8.83 4.68 13.42
CA LEU A 8 -9.12 5.33 12.15
C LEU A 8 -10.59 5.75 12.08
N ALA A 9 -10.85 6.86 11.41
CA ALA A 9 -12.21 7.35 11.20
C ALA A 9 -12.86 6.54 10.08
N LEU A 10 -13.73 5.60 10.42
CA LEU A 10 -14.37 4.70 9.46
C LEU A 10 -15.02 5.40 8.28
N PRO A 11 -15.80 6.50 8.46
CA PRO A 11 -16.39 7.17 7.30
C PRO A 11 -15.39 7.73 6.30
N VAL A 12 -14.18 8.06 6.76
CA VAL A 12 -13.11 8.55 5.90
C VAL A 12 -12.37 7.41 5.23
N VAL A 13 -12.07 6.36 5.99
CA VAL A 13 -11.22 5.26 5.53
C VAL A 13 -11.96 4.26 4.65
N ALA A 14 -13.24 3.98 4.94
CA ALA A 14 -13.97 2.95 4.20
C ALA A 14 -13.97 3.15 2.68
N PRO A 15 -14.18 4.37 2.13
CA PRO A 15 -14.08 4.57 0.69
C PRO A 15 -12.67 4.33 0.14
N LEU A 16 -11.64 4.59 0.94
CA LEU A 16 -10.25 4.36 0.55
C LEU A 16 -9.94 2.87 0.47
N LEU A 17 -10.56 2.07 1.33
CA LEU A 17 -10.39 0.61 1.31
C LEU A 17 -10.97 -0.01 0.04
N ASP A 18 -12.02 0.58 -0.53
CA ASP A 18 -12.55 0.13 -1.82
C ASP A 18 -11.52 0.31 -2.93
N VAL A 19 -10.78 1.41 -2.91
CA VAL A 19 -9.68 1.65 -3.85
C VAL A 19 -8.56 0.64 -3.62
N VAL A 20 -8.19 0.38 -2.36
CA VAL A 20 -7.17 -0.61 -2.03
C VAL A 20 -7.54 -1.98 -2.59
N LYS A 21 -8.79 -2.41 -2.42
CA LYS A 21 -9.26 -3.69 -2.95
C LYS A 21 -9.21 -3.76 -4.47
N GLU A 22 -9.64 -2.69 -5.14
CA GLU A 22 -9.57 -2.61 -6.60
C GLU A 22 -8.14 -2.82 -7.10
N LEU A 23 -7.19 -2.14 -6.47
CA LEU A 23 -5.80 -2.23 -6.87
C LEU A 23 -5.17 -3.56 -6.48
N ALA A 24 -5.57 -4.12 -5.35
CA ALA A 24 -5.15 -5.46 -4.95
C ALA A 24 -5.55 -6.50 -6.01
N ASP A 25 -6.78 -6.42 -6.50
CA ASP A 25 -7.25 -7.31 -7.56
C ASP A 25 -6.44 -7.11 -8.86
N SER A 26 -6.14 -5.87 -9.19
CA SER A 26 -5.30 -5.54 -10.34
C SER A 26 -3.89 -6.14 -10.22
N LEU A 27 -3.36 -6.20 -9.01
CA LEU A 27 -2.01 -6.70 -8.75
C LEU A 27 -1.90 -8.22 -8.66
N ARG A 28 -3.01 -8.95 -8.61
CA ARG A 28 -2.94 -10.41 -8.45
C ARG A 28 -2.21 -11.12 -9.58
N LYS A 29 -2.23 -10.55 -10.77
CA LYS A 29 -1.57 -11.12 -11.96
C LYS A 29 -0.46 -10.24 -12.50
N ASN A 30 -0.18 -9.11 -11.85
CA ASN A 30 0.76 -8.11 -12.36
C ASN A 30 1.68 -7.64 -11.23
N LEU A 31 2.99 -7.65 -11.47
CA LEU A 31 3.93 -7.07 -10.53
C LEU A 31 3.77 -5.56 -10.48
N ALA A 32 3.88 -4.98 -9.27
CA ALA A 32 3.85 -3.54 -9.08
C ALA A 32 5.07 -2.87 -9.71
N ALA A 33 6.21 -3.56 -9.78
CA ALA A 33 7.45 -3.07 -10.37
C ALA A 33 8.00 -4.05 -11.41
N PRO A 34 7.32 -4.23 -12.56
CA PRO A 34 7.75 -5.20 -13.55
C PRO A 34 9.13 -4.89 -14.18
N SER A 35 9.52 -3.62 -14.17
CA SER A 35 10.82 -3.21 -14.70
C SER A 35 12.01 -3.81 -13.96
N ALA A 36 11.80 -4.27 -12.72
CA ALA A 36 12.86 -4.92 -11.95
C ALA A 36 13.37 -6.21 -12.59
N LEU A 37 12.58 -6.81 -13.49
CA LEU A 37 12.94 -8.07 -14.16
C LEU A 37 13.35 -7.88 -15.62
N ARG A 38 13.51 -6.63 -16.06
CA ARG A 38 13.77 -6.32 -17.47
C ARG A 38 15.02 -6.97 -18.02
N ASP A 39 16.07 -7.07 -17.22
CA ASP A 39 17.37 -7.55 -17.64
C ASP A 39 17.61 -9.05 -17.37
N LEU A 40 16.58 -9.76 -16.90
CA LEU A 40 16.71 -11.18 -16.65
C LEU A 40 16.64 -12.00 -17.94
N ASP A 41 17.40 -13.10 -17.97
CA ASP A 41 17.34 -14.10 -19.03
C ASP A 41 15.90 -14.61 -19.16
N PRO A 42 15.35 -14.72 -20.38
CA PRO A 42 13.99 -15.22 -20.58
C PRO A 42 13.71 -16.59 -19.93
N ASP A 43 14.72 -17.45 -19.83
CA ASP A 43 14.56 -18.75 -19.21
C ASP A 43 14.26 -18.68 -17.71
N PHE A 44 14.76 -17.64 -17.06
CA PHE A 44 14.54 -17.41 -15.63
C PHE A 44 13.40 -16.43 -15.34
N HIS A 45 13.02 -15.63 -16.34
CA HIS A 45 12.03 -14.57 -16.16
C HIS A 45 10.70 -15.09 -15.63
N ALA A 46 10.17 -16.14 -16.25
CA ALA A 46 8.88 -16.69 -15.86
C ALA A 46 8.88 -17.22 -14.42
N ALA A 47 9.96 -17.91 -14.03
CA ALA A 47 10.07 -18.44 -12.66
C ALA A 47 10.17 -17.31 -11.64
N TRP A 48 10.94 -16.25 -11.92
CA TRP A 48 11.07 -15.12 -11.03
C TRP A 48 9.75 -14.34 -10.91
N VAL A 49 9.03 -14.15 -12.03
CA VAL A 49 7.73 -13.48 -12.01
C VAL A 49 6.76 -14.24 -11.09
N ASP A 50 6.69 -15.57 -11.24
CA ASP A 50 5.77 -16.37 -10.41
C ASP A 50 6.12 -16.27 -8.93
N GLU A 51 7.41 -16.33 -8.59
CA GLU A 51 7.85 -16.23 -7.20
C GLU A 51 7.57 -14.86 -6.60
N LEU A 52 7.93 -13.79 -7.32
CA LEU A 52 7.68 -12.42 -6.85
C LEU A 52 6.20 -12.10 -6.76
N LEU A 53 5.41 -12.60 -7.71
CA LEU A 53 3.97 -12.38 -7.70
C LEU A 53 3.30 -13.10 -6.52
N SER A 54 3.73 -14.30 -6.21
CA SER A 54 3.24 -15.04 -5.05
C SER A 54 3.56 -14.29 -3.76
N ALA A 55 4.79 -13.77 -3.62
CA ALA A 55 5.19 -12.98 -2.47
C ALA A 55 4.37 -11.69 -2.36
N GLN A 56 4.19 -10.99 -3.48
CA GLN A 56 3.39 -9.76 -3.52
C GLN A 56 1.95 -10.02 -3.10
N ASN A 57 1.34 -11.10 -3.60
CA ASN A 57 -0.04 -11.46 -3.25
C ASN A 57 -0.17 -11.78 -1.76
N GLY A 58 0.82 -12.47 -1.19
CA GLY A 58 0.85 -12.72 0.25
C GLY A 58 0.93 -11.44 1.08
N ASP A 59 1.77 -10.50 0.66
CA ASP A 59 1.88 -9.20 1.33
C ASP A 59 0.56 -8.43 1.28
N VAL A 60 -0.04 -8.36 0.10
CA VAL A 60 -1.29 -7.63 -0.10
C VAL A 60 -2.45 -8.27 0.68
N ASP A 61 -2.51 -9.60 0.70
CA ASP A 61 -3.53 -10.31 1.47
C ASP A 61 -3.38 -10.02 2.98
N ALA A 62 -2.16 -9.90 3.48
CA ALA A 62 -1.92 -9.54 4.88
C ALA A 62 -2.42 -8.13 5.18
N LEU A 63 -2.19 -7.18 4.27
CA LEU A 63 -2.72 -5.82 4.43
C LEU A 63 -4.26 -5.83 4.46
N LEU A 64 -4.89 -6.51 3.51
CA LEU A 64 -6.35 -6.58 3.46
C LEU A 64 -6.92 -7.26 4.71
N GLY A 65 -6.21 -8.22 5.27
CA GLY A 65 -6.63 -8.92 6.49
C GLY A 65 -6.71 -8.04 7.72
N LEU A 66 -6.05 -6.88 7.73
CA LEU A 66 -6.16 -5.94 8.83
C LEU A 66 -7.54 -5.27 8.89
N PHE A 67 -8.20 -5.15 7.74
CA PHE A 67 -9.47 -4.44 7.61
C PHE A 67 -10.63 -5.43 7.55
N ASP A 68 -10.76 -6.22 8.60
CA ASP A 68 -11.76 -7.26 8.75
C ASP A 68 -13.04 -6.75 9.43
N GLU A 69 -13.93 -7.67 9.79
CA GLU A 69 -15.18 -7.31 10.47
C GLU A 69 -14.95 -6.58 11.79
N GLU A 70 -13.94 -6.99 12.53
CA GLU A 70 -13.60 -6.36 13.81
C GLU A 70 -13.16 -4.92 13.60
N PHE A 71 -12.34 -4.67 12.57
CA PHE A 71 -11.97 -3.31 12.20
C PHE A 71 -13.20 -2.44 11.91
N PHE A 72 -14.17 -2.97 11.15
CA PHE A 72 -15.36 -2.20 10.81
C PHE A 72 -16.28 -1.95 12.00
N LYS A 73 -16.13 -2.71 13.07
CA LYS A 73 -16.86 -2.45 14.33
C LYS A 73 -16.15 -1.42 15.21
N GLU A 74 -14.85 -1.51 15.33
CA GLU A 74 -14.07 -0.74 16.30
C GLU A 74 -13.26 0.40 15.70
N GLY A 75 -12.91 0.32 14.43
CA GLY A 75 -12.09 1.33 13.76
C GLY A 75 -10.62 1.29 14.15
N VAL A 76 -10.13 0.16 14.66
CA VAL A 76 -8.75 0.02 15.15
C VAL A 76 -7.99 -0.98 14.31
N VAL A 77 -6.78 -0.62 13.89
CA VAL A 77 -5.83 -1.55 13.29
C VAL A 77 -4.60 -1.63 14.18
N ALA A 78 -3.94 -2.79 14.17
CA ALA A 78 -2.75 -3.02 14.97
C ALA A 78 -1.57 -3.42 14.09
N PHE A 79 -0.42 -2.84 14.39
CA PHE A 79 0.85 -3.19 13.75
C PHE A 79 1.83 -3.64 14.83
N ASP A 80 2.58 -4.70 14.56
CA ASP A 80 3.58 -5.22 15.46
C ASP A 80 4.83 -5.65 14.69
N GLU A 81 5.82 -6.19 15.41
CA GLU A 81 7.07 -6.61 14.80
C GLU A 81 6.91 -7.77 13.83
N GLU A 82 5.84 -8.55 13.94
CA GLU A 82 5.61 -9.69 13.06
C GLU A 82 5.01 -9.28 11.72
N ASN A 83 4.13 -8.25 11.69
CA ASN A 83 3.45 -7.86 10.46
C ASN A 83 3.99 -6.59 9.81
N ALA A 84 4.81 -5.82 10.50
CA ALA A 84 5.22 -4.48 10.06
C ALA A 84 5.87 -4.47 8.67
N GLU A 85 6.84 -5.35 8.44
CA GLU A 85 7.56 -5.40 7.18
C GLU A 85 6.65 -5.76 6.01
N VAL A 86 5.79 -6.76 6.22
CA VAL A 86 4.83 -7.22 5.21
C VAL A 86 3.86 -6.09 4.84
N ILE A 87 3.36 -5.37 5.84
CA ILE A 87 2.43 -4.27 5.62
C ILE A 87 3.10 -3.11 4.87
N VAL A 88 4.34 -2.78 5.21
CA VAL A 88 5.08 -1.73 4.50
C VAL A 88 5.27 -2.10 3.02
N ARG A 89 5.63 -3.36 2.74
CA ARG A 89 5.77 -3.81 1.35
C ARG A 89 4.45 -3.77 0.57
N ALA A 90 3.37 -4.20 1.21
CA ALA A 90 2.04 -4.17 0.58
C ALA A 90 1.60 -2.74 0.26
N CYS A 91 1.81 -1.82 1.20
CA CYS A 91 1.51 -0.41 0.97
C CYS A 91 2.33 0.15 -0.20
N ALA A 92 3.62 -0.21 -0.28
CA ALA A 92 4.47 0.24 -1.37
C ALA A 92 3.97 -0.27 -2.73
N ALA A 93 3.57 -1.53 -2.81
CA ALA A 93 3.04 -2.12 -4.05
C ALA A 93 1.77 -1.39 -4.52
N ILE A 94 0.86 -1.13 -3.61
CA ILE A 94 -0.40 -0.45 -3.95
C ILE A 94 -0.15 1.02 -4.32
N ARG A 95 0.77 1.68 -3.62
CA ARG A 95 1.14 3.07 -3.95
C ARG A 95 1.73 3.18 -5.36
N LEU A 96 2.59 2.24 -5.75
CA LEU A 96 3.13 2.20 -7.11
C LEU A 96 2.02 2.03 -8.14
N ARG A 97 1.07 1.14 -7.86
CA ARG A 97 -0.05 0.91 -8.77
C ARG A 97 -0.98 2.12 -8.85
N LEU A 98 -1.19 2.81 -7.74
CA LEU A 98 -1.95 4.07 -7.73
C LEU A 98 -1.30 5.12 -8.63
N ARG A 99 0.03 5.29 -8.53
CA ARG A 99 0.75 6.23 -9.37
C ARG A 99 0.55 5.92 -10.84
N GLU A 100 0.68 4.66 -11.19
CA GLU A 100 0.57 4.22 -12.58
C GLU A 100 -0.85 4.35 -13.14
N LYS A 101 -1.84 3.96 -12.35
CA LYS A 101 -3.22 3.90 -12.83
C LYS A 101 -3.96 5.24 -12.75
N TYR A 102 -3.75 6.01 -11.70
CA TYR A 102 -4.54 7.21 -11.41
C TYR A 102 -3.75 8.50 -11.29
N LEU A 103 -2.52 8.44 -10.77
CA LEU A 103 -1.81 9.64 -10.32
C LEU A 103 -0.81 10.19 -11.34
N MET A 104 -0.79 9.66 -12.54
CA MET A 104 0.10 10.15 -13.60
C MET A 104 -0.06 11.65 -13.91
N PRO A 105 -1.27 12.23 -13.85
CA PRO A 105 -1.42 13.68 -14.05
C PRO A 105 -0.77 14.54 -12.96
N MET A 106 -0.46 13.95 -11.81
CA MET A 106 0.17 14.67 -10.69
C MET A 106 1.69 14.53 -10.80
N GLY A 107 2.40 15.61 -10.50
CA GLY A 107 3.87 15.59 -10.50
C GLY A 107 4.43 14.87 -9.27
N ASP A 108 5.68 14.43 -9.37
CA ASP A 108 6.37 13.74 -8.28
C ASP A 108 6.42 14.61 -7.02
N GLU A 109 6.63 15.92 -7.16
CA GLU A 109 6.67 16.82 -6.02
C GLU A 109 5.36 16.80 -5.24
N ALA A 110 4.23 16.84 -5.93
CA ALA A 110 2.91 16.78 -5.28
C ALA A 110 2.72 15.47 -4.54
N LEU A 111 3.19 14.35 -5.11
CA LEU A 111 3.09 13.04 -4.47
C LEU A 111 4.00 12.91 -3.26
N GLU A 112 5.17 13.54 -3.28
CA GLU A 112 6.10 13.48 -2.16
C GLU A 112 5.70 14.38 -1.01
N THR A 113 5.26 15.60 -1.31
CA THR A 113 4.94 16.59 -0.27
C THR A 113 3.51 16.50 0.22
N GLY A 114 2.59 15.99 -0.61
CA GLY A 114 1.17 16.05 -0.32
C GLY A 114 0.59 17.45 -0.36
N ASP A 115 1.36 18.43 -0.83
CA ASP A 115 0.95 19.84 -0.87
C ASP A 115 0.11 20.10 -2.11
N VAL A 116 -1.18 19.75 -2.01
CA VAL A 116 -2.14 19.80 -3.11
C VAL A 116 -3.47 20.31 -2.55
N ASP A 117 -4.12 21.19 -3.30
CA ASP A 117 -5.48 21.63 -2.98
C ASP A 117 -6.45 20.48 -3.33
N MET A 118 -6.88 19.74 -2.30
CA MET A 118 -7.79 18.61 -2.46
C MET A 118 -9.11 18.98 -3.11
N LEU A 119 -9.59 20.18 -2.85
CA LEU A 119 -10.87 20.63 -3.42
C LEU A 119 -10.78 20.91 -4.92
N ALA A 120 -9.57 21.15 -5.42
CA ALA A 120 -9.33 21.36 -6.84
C ALA A 120 -9.26 20.04 -7.64
N LEU A 121 -9.10 18.91 -6.94
CA LEU A 121 -9.03 17.60 -7.60
C LEU A 121 -10.42 17.04 -7.85
N ALA A 122 -10.66 16.57 -9.07
CA ALA A 122 -11.90 15.88 -9.40
C ALA A 122 -11.83 14.41 -8.96
N GLU A 123 -12.98 13.81 -8.71
CA GLU A 123 -13.09 12.37 -8.56
C GLU A 123 -12.88 11.70 -9.95
N PRO A 124 -12.23 10.54 -10.04
CA PRO A 124 -11.67 9.69 -8.99
C PRO A 124 -10.24 10.03 -8.54
N LEU A 125 -9.63 11.06 -9.14
CA LEU A 125 -8.25 11.44 -8.82
C LEU A 125 -8.09 11.82 -7.35
N ARG A 126 -9.04 12.56 -6.79
CA ARG A 126 -9.03 12.94 -5.38
C ARG A 126 -9.00 11.72 -4.46
N ARG A 127 -9.88 10.76 -4.72
CA ARG A 127 -9.96 9.54 -3.90
C ARG A 127 -8.68 8.73 -3.99
N ALA A 128 -8.13 8.59 -5.20
CA ALA A 128 -6.87 7.89 -5.41
C ALA A 128 -5.72 8.56 -4.66
N PHE A 129 -5.65 9.88 -4.70
CA PHE A 129 -4.62 10.62 -3.99
C PHE A 129 -4.76 10.50 -2.47
N MET A 130 -5.98 10.57 -1.96
CA MET A 130 -6.24 10.36 -0.53
C MET A 130 -5.82 8.96 -0.10
N CYS A 131 -6.09 7.94 -0.92
CA CYS A 131 -5.65 6.57 -0.67
C CYS A 131 -4.13 6.49 -0.64
N TYR A 132 -3.45 7.11 -1.57
CA TYR A 132 -1.99 7.18 -1.62
C TYR A 132 -1.40 7.76 -0.33
N LEU A 133 -1.96 8.87 0.15
CA LEU A 133 -1.52 9.49 1.39
C LEU A 133 -1.84 8.64 2.61
N PHE A 134 -2.98 7.97 2.63
CA PHE A 134 -3.36 7.06 3.70
C PHE A 134 -2.34 5.93 3.85
N LEU A 135 -1.98 5.30 2.73
CA LEU A 135 -0.98 4.22 2.74
C LEU A 135 0.40 4.73 3.16
N ALA A 136 0.77 5.93 2.71
CA ALA A 136 2.03 6.55 3.12
C ALA A 136 2.04 6.81 4.63
N THR A 137 0.92 7.22 5.20
CA THR A 137 0.79 7.45 6.64
C THR A 137 0.97 6.16 7.41
N ILE A 138 0.38 5.06 6.95
CA ILE A 138 0.59 3.73 7.57
C ILE A 138 2.07 3.38 7.59
N GLN A 139 2.74 3.53 6.44
CA GLN A 139 4.17 3.24 6.34
C GLN A 139 4.98 4.09 7.31
N GLU A 140 4.69 5.38 7.38
CA GLU A 140 5.41 6.30 8.26
C GLU A 140 5.21 5.96 9.74
N LEU A 141 3.98 5.63 10.15
CA LEU A 141 3.70 5.22 11.51
C LEU A 141 4.50 3.98 11.91
N ILE A 142 4.58 3.00 11.01
CA ILE A 142 5.36 1.79 11.26
C ILE A 142 6.84 2.14 11.39
N ILE A 143 7.36 2.95 10.48
CA ILE A 143 8.77 3.36 10.49
C ILE A 143 9.11 4.12 11.76
N GLN A 144 8.26 5.04 12.20
CA GLN A 144 8.53 5.84 13.40
C GLN A 144 8.49 5.04 14.70
N HIS A 145 7.64 4.03 14.79
CA HIS A 145 7.35 3.37 16.06
C HIS A 145 7.87 1.95 16.17
N LEU A 146 8.14 1.28 15.06
CA LEU A 146 8.52 -0.13 15.05
C LEU A 146 9.82 -0.42 14.30
N ASP A 147 10.45 0.59 13.74
CA ASP A 147 11.37 0.43 12.64
C ASP A 147 12.69 -0.27 12.88
N GLU A 148 13.36 0.10 13.93
CA GLU A 148 14.83 0.01 13.98
C GLU A 148 15.44 -1.36 13.82
N GLY A 149 14.82 -2.40 14.10
CA GLY A 149 15.35 -3.74 13.88
C GLY A 149 14.58 -4.50 12.82
N ILE A 150 13.48 -3.95 12.37
CA ILE A 150 12.52 -4.65 11.51
C ILE A 150 12.72 -4.34 10.05
N LEU A 151 13.02 -3.09 9.74
CA LEU A 151 13.14 -2.62 8.35
C LEU A 151 14.57 -2.64 7.84
N GLY A 152 15.38 -3.52 8.39
CA GLY A 152 16.70 -3.80 7.86
C GLY A 152 17.76 -2.78 8.19
N ALA A 153 17.57 -2.13 9.26
CA ALA A 153 18.61 -1.21 9.72
C ALA A 153 19.90 -1.94 10.00
#